data_ac75496cca49de5ee80a8e7bd0842658
#
_entry.id   ac75496cca49de5ee80a8e7bd0842658
#
_cell.length_a   1.000
_cell.length_b   1.000
_cell.length_c   1.000
_cell.angle_alpha   90.00
_cell.angle_beta   90.00
_cell.angle_gamma   90.00
#
_symmetry.space_group_name_H-M   'P 1'
#
loop_
_entity.id
_entity.type
_entity.pdbx_description
1 polymer ?
#
loop_
_entity_poly.entity_id
_entity_poly.type
_entity_poly.pdbx_seq_one_letter_code
_entity_poly.pdbx_strand_id
1 'polypeptide(L)'
;SMTMKGNTSAQGMTMPVTIQSMYPTYFKMEMDFQGKKFITAYNGKTAWTLNPFMGGSEPTRMDEEETKSMSKQKFQDEFIDYKEKGSKIELVGTEEVDGTETYKVKMVKKDGDVVFYFFDTENYVPIMTRSLMESGPMKGQSIETFMSDYQEVDGLMVAFTTEQKMGGNPVFSMTAEDVIFNDVDIEANNFAFPSEEEKDENEKN
;
A
#
# COMPACT_ATOMS: atom_id res chain seq x y z
N SER A 1 5.89 -4.44 -13.01
CA SER A 1 6.60 -4.14 -11.74
C SER A 1 6.62 -2.64 -11.48
N MET A 2 6.84 -2.27 -10.24
CA MET A 2 6.99 -0.89 -9.81
C MET A 2 7.91 -0.83 -8.59
N THR A 3 8.83 0.13 -8.59
CA THR A 3 9.57 0.55 -7.40
C THR A 3 9.21 1.98 -7.06
N MET A 4 8.90 2.24 -5.80
CA MET A 4 8.67 3.58 -5.25
C MET A 4 9.63 3.80 -4.10
N LYS A 5 10.39 4.89 -4.12
CA LYS A 5 11.30 5.29 -3.05
C LYS A 5 10.86 6.62 -2.48
N GLY A 6 11.05 6.82 -1.19
CA GLY A 6 10.68 8.06 -0.53
C GLY A 6 10.82 7.97 0.97
N ASN A 7 10.02 8.77 1.66
CA ASN A 7 10.00 8.81 3.12
C ASN A 7 8.60 8.50 3.65
N THR A 8 8.54 7.75 4.73
CA THR A 8 7.31 7.50 5.48
C THR A 8 7.40 8.13 6.86
N SER A 9 6.28 8.64 7.34
CA SER A 9 6.16 9.14 8.72
C SER A 9 5.05 8.41 9.46
N ALA A 10 5.38 7.88 10.63
CA ALA A 10 4.45 7.27 11.55
C ALA A 10 4.85 7.62 12.99
N GLN A 11 3.87 7.98 13.82
CA GLN A 11 4.08 8.33 15.23
C GLN A 11 5.17 9.42 15.46
N GLY A 12 5.27 10.38 14.53
CA GLY A 12 6.24 11.47 14.59
C GLY A 12 7.69 11.11 14.19
N MET A 13 7.93 9.89 13.69
CA MET A 13 9.21 9.47 13.16
C MET A 13 9.16 9.39 11.65
N THR A 14 10.18 9.93 10.99
CA THR A 14 10.33 9.87 9.53
C THR A 14 11.46 8.90 9.17
N MET A 15 11.20 8.01 8.22
CA MET A 15 12.11 6.94 7.82
C MET A 15 12.13 6.81 6.30
N PRO A 16 13.29 6.57 5.68
CA PRO A 16 13.34 6.16 4.28
C PRO A 16 12.53 4.87 4.07
N VAL A 17 11.83 4.81 2.96
CA VAL A 17 11.03 3.64 2.56
C VAL A 17 11.27 3.31 1.10
N THR A 18 11.35 2.02 0.81
CA THR A 18 11.27 1.49 -0.54
C THR A 18 10.10 0.53 -0.62
N ILE A 19 9.20 0.76 -1.57
CA ILE A 19 8.09 -0.14 -1.88
C ILE A 19 8.34 -0.73 -3.26
N GLN A 20 8.30 -2.04 -3.33
CA GLN A 20 8.38 -2.81 -4.56
C GLN A 20 7.10 -3.62 -4.74
N SER A 21 6.58 -3.64 -5.94
CA SER A 21 5.43 -4.46 -6.28
C SER A 21 5.53 -5.03 -7.69
N MET A 22 4.94 -6.21 -7.88
CA MET A 22 4.92 -6.89 -9.17
C MET A 22 3.60 -7.63 -9.36
N TYR A 23 3.11 -7.62 -10.60
CA TYR A 23 1.92 -8.37 -10.99
C TYR A 23 2.10 -9.89 -10.71
N PRO A 24 1.07 -10.61 -10.23
CA PRO A 24 -0.28 -10.07 -9.94
C PRO A 24 -0.44 -9.51 -8.53
N THR A 25 0.38 -9.88 -7.53
CA THR A 25 0.14 -9.59 -6.10
C THR A 25 1.40 -9.53 -5.26
N TYR A 26 2.57 -9.51 -5.87
CA TYR A 26 3.82 -9.43 -5.12
C TYR A 26 3.98 -8.04 -4.51
N PHE A 27 4.41 -7.99 -3.27
CA PHE A 27 4.60 -6.75 -2.53
C PHE A 27 5.76 -6.87 -1.56
N LYS A 28 6.59 -5.82 -1.47
CA LYS A 28 7.61 -5.68 -0.44
C LYS A 28 7.72 -4.21 -0.05
N MET A 29 7.71 -3.95 1.24
CA MET A 29 8.02 -2.66 1.81
C MET A 29 9.24 -2.83 2.72
N GLU A 30 10.23 -1.99 2.51
CA GLU A 30 11.45 -1.94 3.32
C GLU A 30 11.61 -0.54 3.87
N MET A 31 11.76 -0.41 5.19
CA MET A 31 12.04 0.85 5.89
C MET A 31 13.33 0.72 6.65
N ASP A 32 14.13 1.79 6.70
CA ASP A 32 15.32 1.86 7.53
C ASP A 32 15.09 2.81 8.71
N PHE A 33 15.28 2.33 9.91
CA PHE A 33 15.24 3.13 11.11
C PHE A 33 16.51 2.91 11.93
N GLN A 34 17.37 3.92 11.96
CA GLN A 34 18.63 3.90 12.71
C GLN A 34 19.53 2.71 12.34
N GLY A 35 19.61 2.38 11.05
CA GLY A 35 20.40 1.25 10.55
C GLY A 35 19.77 -0.13 10.79
N LYS A 36 18.52 -0.17 11.26
CA LYS A 36 17.76 -1.41 11.38
C LYS A 36 16.68 -1.45 10.31
N LYS A 37 16.64 -2.53 9.53
CA LYS A 37 15.64 -2.72 8.49
C LYS A 37 14.37 -3.32 9.07
N PHE A 38 13.25 -2.69 8.75
CA PHE A 38 11.91 -3.26 8.91
C PHE A 38 11.43 -3.67 7.51
N ILE A 39 11.03 -4.92 7.35
CA ILE A 39 10.58 -5.46 6.06
C ILE A 39 9.23 -6.14 6.24
N THR A 40 8.32 -5.87 5.33
CA THR A 40 7.09 -6.65 5.14
C THR A 40 7.03 -7.07 3.68
N ALA A 41 6.83 -8.36 3.42
CA ALA A 41 6.77 -8.87 2.05
C ALA A 41 5.71 -9.96 1.87
N TYR A 42 5.19 -10.04 0.65
CA TYR A 42 4.28 -11.08 0.17
C TYR A 42 4.73 -11.57 -1.20
N ASN A 43 4.96 -12.87 -1.32
CA ASN A 43 5.48 -13.48 -2.54
C ASN A 43 4.40 -14.11 -3.43
N GLY A 44 3.15 -13.67 -3.30
CA GLY A 44 2.00 -14.25 -4.01
C GLY A 44 1.38 -15.48 -3.31
N LYS A 45 2.03 -16.02 -2.28
CA LYS A 45 1.56 -17.22 -1.55
C LYS A 45 1.66 -17.09 -0.04
N THR A 46 2.79 -16.60 0.46
CA THR A 46 3.07 -16.42 1.89
C THR A 46 3.56 -15.02 2.16
N ALA A 47 3.18 -14.48 3.31
CA ALA A 47 3.69 -13.21 3.81
C ALA A 47 4.75 -13.44 4.91
N TRP A 48 5.67 -12.49 5.04
CA TRP A 48 6.68 -12.51 6.07
C TRP A 48 7.08 -11.09 6.49
N THR A 49 7.66 -10.98 7.66
CA THR A 49 8.15 -9.72 8.20
C THR A 49 9.51 -9.90 8.87
N LEU A 50 10.32 -8.86 8.80
CA LEU A 50 11.48 -8.63 9.67
C LEU A 50 11.17 -7.40 10.51
N ASN A 51 11.00 -7.58 11.82
CA ASN A 51 10.68 -6.48 12.73
C ASN A 51 11.63 -6.45 13.93
N PRO A 52 12.72 -5.68 13.86
CA PRO A 52 13.72 -5.62 14.92
C PRO A 52 13.21 -4.99 16.22
N PHE A 53 12.03 -4.34 16.22
CA PHE A 53 11.44 -3.70 17.40
C PHE A 53 10.57 -4.66 18.22
N MET A 54 10.15 -5.79 17.64
CA MET A 54 9.38 -6.82 18.34
C MET A 54 10.24 -7.99 18.85
N GLY A 55 11.54 -7.76 19.03
CA GLY A 55 12.47 -8.72 19.64
C GLY A 55 13.08 -9.73 18.67
N GLY A 56 12.89 -9.56 17.36
CA GLY A 56 13.44 -10.46 16.33
C GLY A 56 14.43 -9.77 15.39
N SER A 57 15.66 -10.25 15.33
CA SER A 57 16.61 -9.93 14.26
C SER A 57 16.44 -10.85 13.04
N GLU A 58 15.50 -11.79 13.11
CA GLU A 58 15.27 -12.82 12.12
C GLU A 58 13.92 -12.63 11.42
N PRO A 59 13.83 -12.89 10.10
CA PRO A 59 12.56 -12.89 9.38
C PRO A 59 11.61 -13.95 9.98
N THR A 60 10.34 -13.58 10.10
CA THR A 60 9.29 -14.48 10.57
C THR A 60 8.15 -14.54 9.56
N ARG A 61 7.58 -15.73 9.35
CA ARG A 61 6.38 -15.89 8.52
C ARG A 61 5.18 -15.35 9.27
N MET A 62 4.34 -14.62 8.55
CA MET A 62 3.05 -14.18 9.05
C MET A 62 2.07 -15.35 9.12
N ASP A 63 1.09 -15.24 10.00
CA ASP A 63 0.02 -16.24 10.12
C ASP A 63 -0.93 -16.23 8.90
N GLU A 64 -1.95 -17.10 8.91
CA GLU A 64 -2.90 -17.23 7.80
C GLU A 64 -3.78 -15.99 7.64
N GLU A 65 -4.18 -15.33 8.74
CA GLU A 65 -5.03 -14.13 8.71
C GLU A 65 -4.26 -12.94 8.15
N GLU A 66 -3.04 -12.73 8.63
CA GLU A 66 -2.13 -11.70 8.14
C GLU A 66 -1.77 -11.93 6.67
N THR A 67 -1.43 -13.16 6.29
CA THR A 67 -1.13 -13.55 4.90
C THR A 67 -2.33 -13.32 3.99
N LYS A 68 -3.55 -13.64 4.44
CA LYS A 68 -4.79 -13.38 3.71
C LYS A 68 -5.01 -11.88 3.52
N SER A 69 -4.75 -11.07 4.54
CA SER A 69 -4.83 -9.61 4.44
C SER A 69 -3.88 -9.07 3.37
N MET A 70 -2.61 -9.51 3.38
CA MET A 70 -1.61 -9.12 2.38
C MET A 70 -2.01 -9.56 0.96
N SER A 71 -2.65 -10.71 0.80
CA SER A 71 -3.09 -11.23 -0.50
C SER A 71 -4.19 -10.38 -1.16
N LYS A 72 -4.88 -9.54 -0.40
CA LYS A 72 -5.89 -8.60 -0.92
C LYS A 72 -5.25 -7.43 -1.68
N GLN A 73 -3.99 -7.11 -1.39
CA GLN A 73 -3.25 -6.07 -2.13
C GLN A 73 -2.96 -6.56 -3.55
N LYS A 74 -3.42 -5.81 -4.54
CA LYS A 74 -3.23 -6.14 -5.95
C LYS A 74 -2.34 -5.08 -6.60
N PHE A 75 -1.48 -5.52 -7.51
CA PHE A 75 -0.69 -4.61 -8.34
C PHE A 75 -1.59 -3.80 -9.30
N GLN A 76 -2.56 -4.48 -9.88
CA GLN A 76 -3.47 -3.85 -10.83
C GLN A 76 -4.52 -3.01 -10.11
N ASP A 77 -4.75 -1.80 -10.60
CA ASP A 77 -5.80 -0.92 -10.11
C ASP A 77 -7.18 -1.61 -10.08
N GLU A 78 -7.95 -1.30 -9.04
CA GLU A 78 -9.23 -1.96 -8.77
C GLU A 78 -10.32 -1.65 -9.82
N PHE A 79 -10.20 -0.52 -10.53
CA PHE A 79 -11.14 -0.14 -11.58
C PHE A 79 -10.89 -0.88 -12.90
N ILE A 80 -9.65 -1.34 -13.14
CA ILE A 80 -9.34 -2.14 -14.32
C ILE A 80 -10.06 -3.49 -14.19
N ASP A 81 -10.84 -3.87 -15.22
CA ASP A 81 -11.57 -5.14 -15.29
C ASP A 81 -12.48 -5.41 -14.07
N TYR A 82 -12.99 -4.34 -13.44
CA TYR A 82 -13.75 -4.45 -12.19
C TYR A 82 -14.95 -5.41 -12.28
N LYS A 83 -15.62 -5.49 -13.46
CA LYS A 83 -16.75 -6.40 -13.67
C LYS A 83 -16.29 -7.86 -13.67
N GLU A 84 -15.17 -8.15 -14.31
CA GLU A 84 -14.57 -9.49 -14.36
C GLU A 84 -14.06 -9.92 -12.99
N LYS A 85 -13.54 -8.97 -12.21
CA LYS A 85 -13.19 -9.16 -10.79
C LYS A 85 -14.42 -9.39 -9.90
N GLY A 86 -15.64 -9.16 -10.42
CA GLY A 86 -16.89 -9.32 -9.70
C GLY A 86 -17.27 -8.12 -8.83
N SER A 87 -16.61 -6.99 -9.01
CA SER A 87 -16.92 -5.74 -8.30
C SER A 87 -18.06 -5.00 -8.96
N LYS A 88 -18.78 -4.19 -8.16
CA LYS A 88 -19.85 -3.28 -8.61
C LYS A 88 -19.45 -1.86 -8.29
N ILE A 89 -19.70 -0.95 -9.23
CA ILE A 89 -19.38 0.47 -9.10
C ILE A 89 -20.67 1.28 -9.26
N GLU A 90 -20.85 2.27 -8.41
CA GLU A 90 -21.99 3.18 -8.41
C GLU A 90 -21.51 4.61 -8.14
N LEU A 91 -21.93 5.58 -8.97
CA LEU A 91 -21.79 7.00 -8.66
C LEU A 91 -22.86 7.38 -7.63
N VAL A 92 -22.46 7.67 -6.40
CA VAL A 92 -23.37 7.99 -5.29
C VAL A 92 -23.79 9.46 -5.34
N GLY A 93 -22.94 10.34 -5.86
CA GLY A 93 -23.18 11.78 -5.95
C GLY A 93 -21.88 12.57 -5.86
N THR A 94 -21.94 13.77 -5.32
CA THR A 94 -20.78 14.60 -5.02
C THR A 94 -20.62 14.79 -3.51
N GLU A 95 -19.38 14.98 -3.06
CA GLU A 95 -19.02 15.32 -1.67
C GLU A 95 -17.79 16.22 -1.69
N GLU A 96 -17.73 17.19 -0.80
CA GLU A 96 -16.55 18.03 -0.63
C GLU A 96 -15.53 17.34 0.25
N VAL A 97 -14.27 17.27 -0.21
CA VAL A 97 -13.12 16.73 0.52
C VAL A 97 -12.04 17.79 0.61
N ASP A 98 -11.75 18.25 1.82
CA ASP A 98 -10.74 19.31 2.10
C ASP A 98 -10.89 20.54 1.19
N GLY A 99 -12.13 20.98 0.93
CA GLY A 99 -12.47 22.14 0.10
C GLY A 99 -12.53 21.86 -1.41
N THR A 100 -12.31 20.62 -1.84
CA THR A 100 -12.40 20.20 -3.25
C THR A 100 -13.71 19.45 -3.49
N GLU A 101 -14.49 19.85 -4.49
CA GLU A 101 -15.67 19.10 -4.92
C GLU A 101 -15.25 17.81 -5.61
N THR A 102 -15.84 16.69 -5.19
CA THR A 102 -15.47 15.38 -5.71
C THR A 102 -16.70 14.58 -6.17
N TYR A 103 -16.51 13.73 -7.18
CA TYR A 103 -17.43 12.63 -7.46
C TYR A 103 -17.19 11.51 -6.47
N LYS A 104 -18.22 11.14 -5.72
CA LYS A 104 -18.20 10.03 -4.77
C LYS A 104 -18.65 8.75 -5.46
N VAL A 105 -17.72 7.83 -5.63
CA VAL A 105 -17.94 6.53 -6.27
C VAL A 105 -17.84 5.43 -5.22
N LYS A 106 -18.88 4.62 -5.12
CA LYS A 106 -18.92 3.43 -4.28
C LYS A 106 -18.50 2.22 -5.09
N MET A 107 -17.52 1.47 -4.58
CA MET A 107 -17.16 0.15 -5.08
C MET A 107 -17.53 -0.91 -4.04
N VAL A 108 -18.25 -1.94 -4.47
CA VAL A 108 -18.52 -3.15 -3.68
C VAL A 108 -17.75 -4.28 -4.33
N LYS A 109 -16.72 -4.81 -3.63
CA LYS A 109 -15.88 -5.91 -4.10
C LYS A 109 -16.62 -7.25 -4.02
N LYS A 110 -16.09 -8.26 -4.70
CA LYS A 110 -16.69 -9.61 -4.75
C LYS A 110 -16.85 -10.25 -3.37
N ASP A 111 -15.95 -9.98 -2.44
CA ASP A 111 -15.95 -10.48 -1.06
C ASP A 111 -16.86 -9.68 -0.13
N GLY A 112 -17.49 -8.61 -0.64
CA GLY A 112 -18.40 -7.74 0.09
C GLY A 112 -17.78 -6.48 0.65
N ASP A 113 -16.47 -6.32 0.53
CA ASP A 113 -15.76 -5.12 0.99
C ASP A 113 -16.27 -3.88 0.24
N VAL A 114 -16.46 -2.79 0.97
CA VAL A 114 -16.96 -1.53 0.42
C VAL A 114 -15.89 -0.45 0.56
N VAL A 115 -15.55 0.16 -0.58
CA VAL A 115 -14.64 1.31 -0.63
C VAL A 115 -15.34 2.46 -1.35
N PHE A 116 -15.26 3.65 -0.77
CA PHE A 116 -15.66 4.89 -1.43
C PHE A 116 -14.41 5.57 -1.97
N TYR A 117 -14.45 5.95 -3.24
CA TYR A 117 -13.44 6.73 -3.93
C TYR A 117 -13.99 8.13 -4.18
N PHE A 118 -13.16 9.13 -3.97
CA PHE A 118 -13.49 10.54 -4.16
C PHE A 118 -12.58 11.10 -5.23
N PHE A 119 -13.14 11.31 -6.42
CA PHE A 119 -12.42 11.82 -7.58
C PHE A 119 -12.62 13.32 -7.70
N ASP A 120 -11.52 14.06 -7.82
CA ASP A 120 -11.54 15.47 -8.19
C ASP A 120 -12.41 15.69 -9.43
N THR A 121 -13.31 16.67 -9.40
CA THR A 121 -14.24 16.92 -10.53
C THR A 121 -13.58 17.58 -11.73
N GLU A 122 -12.39 18.16 -11.58
CA GLU A 122 -11.66 18.84 -12.66
C GLU A 122 -10.62 17.93 -13.31
N ASN A 123 -9.83 17.20 -12.51
CA ASN A 123 -8.72 16.38 -12.98
C ASN A 123 -9.03 14.89 -13.05
N TYR A 124 -10.14 14.46 -12.45
CA TYR A 124 -10.59 13.05 -12.40
C TYR A 124 -9.60 12.07 -11.76
N VAL A 125 -8.69 12.57 -10.92
CA VAL A 125 -7.82 11.75 -10.10
C VAL A 125 -8.46 11.47 -8.74
N PRO A 126 -8.28 10.30 -8.12
CA PRO A 126 -8.79 10.04 -6.79
C PRO A 126 -7.98 10.84 -5.77
N ILE A 127 -8.61 11.70 -4.99
CA ILE A 127 -7.94 12.46 -3.92
C ILE A 127 -8.15 11.88 -2.54
N MET A 128 -9.13 10.99 -2.39
CA MET A 128 -9.34 10.26 -1.15
C MET A 128 -10.01 8.91 -1.42
N THR A 129 -9.69 7.92 -0.60
CA THR A 129 -10.51 6.72 -0.42
C THR A 129 -10.98 6.61 1.03
N ARG A 130 -12.17 6.01 1.23
CA ARG A 130 -12.71 5.73 2.56
C ARG A 130 -13.24 4.30 2.62
N SER A 131 -12.80 3.54 3.62
CA SER A 131 -13.27 2.20 3.92
C SER A 131 -13.42 2.00 5.43
N LEU A 132 -13.95 0.86 5.84
CA LEU A 132 -13.99 0.46 7.25
C LEU A 132 -12.96 -0.64 7.51
N MET A 133 -12.34 -0.60 8.69
CA MET A 133 -11.49 -1.71 9.15
C MET A 133 -12.34 -2.97 9.33
N GLU A 134 -11.88 -4.07 8.75
CA GLU A 134 -12.62 -5.34 8.75
C GLU A 134 -12.30 -6.20 9.96
N SER A 135 -11.11 -6.06 10.53
CA SER A 135 -10.60 -6.93 11.61
C SER A 135 -9.78 -6.15 12.63
N GLY A 136 -9.37 -6.82 13.69
CA GLY A 136 -8.52 -6.28 14.75
C GLY A 136 -9.25 -5.38 15.75
N PRO A 137 -8.50 -4.77 16.69
CA PRO A 137 -9.06 -3.95 17.79
C PRO A 137 -9.81 -2.70 17.30
N MET A 138 -9.55 -2.26 16.07
CA MET A 138 -10.12 -1.05 15.46
C MET A 138 -11.23 -1.36 14.45
N LYS A 139 -11.75 -2.59 14.45
CA LYS A 139 -12.82 -3.02 13.54
C LYS A 139 -14.00 -2.05 13.55
N GLY A 140 -14.45 -1.69 12.35
CA GLY A 140 -15.55 -0.75 12.13
C GLY A 140 -15.16 0.73 12.17
N GLN A 141 -13.90 1.05 12.47
CA GLN A 141 -13.41 2.43 12.33
C GLN A 141 -13.16 2.76 10.86
N SER A 142 -13.38 4.04 10.52
CA SER A 142 -13.08 4.57 9.20
C SER A 142 -11.58 4.67 8.99
N ILE A 143 -11.12 4.15 7.87
CA ILE A 143 -9.80 4.44 7.30
C ILE A 143 -10.01 5.35 6.10
N GLU A 144 -9.35 6.48 6.11
CA GLU A 144 -9.32 7.44 5.01
C GLU A 144 -7.89 7.56 4.51
N THR A 145 -7.70 7.38 3.21
CA THR A 145 -6.40 7.55 2.56
C THR A 145 -6.51 8.73 1.61
N PHE A 146 -5.79 9.79 1.91
CA PHE A 146 -5.69 11.00 1.09
C PHE A 146 -4.51 10.86 0.14
N MET A 147 -4.68 11.34 -1.08
CA MET A 147 -3.69 11.28 -2.16
C MET A 147 -3.55 12.69 -2.74
N SER A 148 -2.30 13.15 -2.88
CA SER A 148 -1.99 14.49 -3.39
C SER A 148 -0.63 14.50 -4.09
N ASP A 149 -0.20 15.67 -4.56
CA ASP A 149 1.05 15.84 -5.31
C ASP A 149 1.13 14.87 -6.49
N TYR A 150 0.11 14.93 -7.35
CA TYR A 150 0.05 14.09 -8.54
C TYR A 150 1.09 14.52 -9.58
N GLN A 151 1.93 13.59 -10.01
CA GLN A 151 2.96 13.79 -11.02
C GLN A 151 2.80 12.76 -12.14
N GLU A 152 3.18 13.15 -13.35
CA GLU A 152 3.18 12.23 -14.48
C GLU A 152 4.47 11.41 -14.49
N VAL A 153 4.32 10.09 -14.48
CA VAL A 153 5.42 9.12 -14.62
C VAL A 153 5.05 8.13 -15.70
N ASP A 154 5.81 8.08 -16.78
CA ASP A 154 5.58 7.19 -17.94
C ASP A 154 4.15 7.27 -18.51
N GLY A 155 3.54 8.47 -18.49
CA GLY A 155 2.19 8.71 -19.01
C GLY A 155 1.07 8.38 -18.02
N LEU A 156 1.39 8.03 -16.78
CA LEU A 156 0.44 7.76 -15.70
C LEU A 156 0.50 8.86 -14.64
N MET A 157 -0.67 9.29 -14.15
CA MET A 157 -0.76 10.21 -13.02
C MET A 157 -0.61 9.43 -11.71
N VAL A 158 0.46 9.69 -10.97
CA VAL A 158 0.82 9.02 -9.72
C VAL A 158 0.79 10.01 -8.56
N ALA A 159 0.11 9.66 -7.48
CA ALA A 159 0.15 10.43 -6.25
C ALA A 159 1.51 10.26 -5.56
N PHE A 160 2.25 11.35 -5.37
CA PHE A 160 3.54 11.34 -4.67
C PHE A 160 3.39 11.52 -3.17
N THR A 161 2.25 12.00 -2.70
CA THR A 161 1.95 12.08 -1.27
C THR A 161 0.70 11.29 -0.94
N THR A 162 0.82 10.43 0.08
CA THR A 162 -0.29 9.67 0.64
C THR A 162 -0.32 9.87 2.14
N GLU A 163 -1.49 10.22 2.69
CA GLU A 163 -1.73 10.33 4.13
C GLU A 163 -2.89 9.42 4.52
N GLN A 164 -2.70 8.63 5.56
CA GLN A 164 -3.75 7.77 6.10
C GLN A 164 -4.22 8.28 7.44
N LYS A 165 -5.53 8.44 7.58
CA LYS A 165 -6.21 8.82 8.83
C LYS A 165 -7.11 7.67 9.30
N MET A 166 -7.15 7.47 10.61
CA MET A 166 -8.03 6.52 11.26
C MET A 166 -8.88 7.24 12.31
N GLY A 167 -10.20 7.21 12.12
CA GLY A 167 -11.11 8.00 12.96
C GLY A 167 -10.76 9.49 12.97
N GLY A 168 -10.27 10.03 11.84
CA GLY A 168 -9.86 11.42 11.68
C GLY A 168 -8.44 11.75 12.18
N ASN A 169 -7.73 10.82 12.82
CA ASN A 169 -6.36 11.04 13.31
C ASN A 169 -5.33 10.52 12.31
N PRO A 170 -4.29 11.31 11.95
CA PRO A 170 -3.21 10.84 11.11
C PRO A 170 -2.46 9.67 11.78
N VAL A 171 -2.28 8.57 11.05
CA VAL A 171 -1.59 7.37 11.53
C VAL A 171 -0.36 7.03 10.71
N PHE A 172 -0.35 7.44 9.44
CA PHE A 172 0.71 7.14 8.50
C PHE A 172 0.73 8.19 7.39
N SER A 173 1.92 8.55 6.94
CA SER A 173 2.07 9.30 5.68
C SER A 173 3.28 8.79 4.92
N MET A 174 3.23 8.96 3.61
CA MET A 174 4.32 8.64 2.70
C MET A 174 4.46 9.76 1.67
N THR A 175 5.70 10.16 1.41
CA THR A 175 6.05 11.06 0.30
C THR A 175 7.04 10.34 -0.58
N ALA A 176 6.67 10.10 -1.83
CA ALA A 176 7.54 9.52 -2.83
C ALA A 176 8.54 10.58 -3.34
N GLU A 177 9.74 10.14 -3.64
CA GLU A 177 10.80 10.93 -4.29
C GLU A 177 11.08 10.39 -5.69
N ASP A 178 10.88 9.10 -5.89
CA ASP A 178 11.14 8.40 -7.15
C ASP A 178 10.14 7.26 -7.35
N VAL A 179 9.62 7.13 -8.57
CA VAL A 179 8.72 6.04 -8.98
C VAL A 179 9.16 5.51 -10.33
N ILE A 180 9.43 4.22 -10.39
CA ILE A 180 9.89 3.51 -11.59
C ILE A 180 8.88 2.43 -11.93
N PHE A 181 8.25 2.52 -13.10
CA PHE A 181 7.43 1.44 -13.66
C PHE A 181 8.27 0.49 -14.52
N ASN A 182 7.82 -0.75 -14.63
CA ASN A 182 8.50 -1.82 -15.36
C ASN A 182 9.96 -1.99 -14.95
N ASP A 183 10.23 -1.78 -13.65
CA ASP A 183 11.57 -1.91 -13.08
C ASP A 183 12.14 -3.30 -13.38
N VAL A 184 13.22 -3.33 -14.16
CA VAL A 184 13.86 -4.55 -14.66
C VAL A 184 14.63 -5.30 -13.58
N ASP A 185 14.94 -4.63 -12.47
CA ASP A 185 15.67 -5.20 -11.34
C ASP A 185 14.74 -5.97 -10.37
N ILE A 186 13.42 -5.97 -10.63
CA ILE A 186 12.44 -6.68 -9.82
C ILE A 186 12.15 -8.05 -10.40
N GLU A 187 12.47 -9.07 -9.62
CA GLU A 187 12.16 -10.48 -9.88
C GLU A 187 11.36 -11.10 -8.73
N ALA A 188 10.71 -12.23 -8.97
CA ALA A 188 9.92 -12.93 -7.95
C ALA A 188 10.72 -13.27 -6.68
N ASN A 189 12.01 -13.52 -6.83
CA ASN A 189 12.91 -13.83 -5.71
C ASN A 189 13.10 -12.65 -4.73
N ASN A 190 12.96 -11.40 -5.18
CA ASN A 190 13.02 -10.22 -4.31
C ASN A 190 11.98 -10.22 -3.19
N PHE A 191 10.91 -11.01 -3.36
CA PHE A 191 9.79 -11.12 -2.41
C PHE A 191 9.82 -12.41 -1.59
N ALA A 192 10.77 -13.30 -1.89
CA ALA A 192 10.87 -14.59 -1.21
C ALA A 192 11.23 -14.44 0.27
N PHE A 193 10.84 -15.41 1.07
CA PHE A 193 11.33 -15.51 2.45
C PHE A 193 12.85 -15.78 2.40
N PRO A 194 13.69 -14.98 3.09
CA PRO A 194 15.13 -15.17 3.06
C PRO A 194 15.52 -16.57 3.53
N SER A 195 16.34 -17.27 2.73
CA SER A 195 16.90 -18.56 3.10
C SER A 195 18.11 -18.40 4.02
N GLU A 196 18.49 -19.44 4.72
CA GLU A 196 19.67 -19.40 5.60
C GLU A 196 20.97 -19.09 4.84
N GLU A 197 21.05 -19.42 3.54
CA GLU A 197 22.21 -19.13 2.69
C GLU A 197 22.38 -17.64 2.38
N GLU A 198 21.29 -16.86 2.34
CA GLU A 198 21.35 -15.40 2.10
C GLU A 198 21.72 -14.59 3.36
N LYS A 199 21.67 -15.20 4.55
CA LYS A 199 22.02 -14.54 5.82
C LYS A 199 23.51 -14.28 5.93
N ASP A 200 24.35 -15.20 5.46
CA ASP A 200 25.80 -15.12 5.57
C ASP A 200 26.43 -14.01 4.69
N GLU A 201 25.74 -13.55 3.65
CA GLU A 201 26.23 -12.46 2.79
C GLU A 201 25.91 -11.06 3.36
N ASN A 202 24.80 -10.93 4.09
CA ASN A 202 24.40 -9.65 4.70
C ASN A 202 25.13 -9.34 6.01
N GLU A 203 25.68 -10.33 6.71
CA GLU A 203 26.50 -10.13 7.92
C GLU A 203 27.96 -9.80 7.63
N LYS A 204 28.41 -9.88 6.36
CA LYS A 204 29.80 -9.62 5.94
C LYS A 204 30.03 -8.25 5.31
N ASN A 205 28.99 -7.42 5.16
CA ASN A 205 29.03 -6.04 4.69
C ASN A 205 28.65 -5.06 5.80
#